data_71d7a1222e436d270d7867e75b7eba94
#
_entry.id   71d7a1222e436d270d7867e75b7eba94
#
_cell.length_a   1.000
_cell.length_b   1.000
_cell.length_c   1.000
_cell.angle_alpha   90.00
_cell.angle_beta   90.00
_cell.angle_gamma   90.00
#
_symmetry.space_group_name_H-M   'P 1'
#
loop_
_entity.id
_entity.type
_entity.pdbx_description
1 polymer ?
#
loop_
_entity_poly.entity_id
_entity_poly.type
_entity_poly.pdbx_seq_one_letter_code
_entity_poly.pdbx_strand_id
1 'polypeptide(L)'
;MSLLLNHPVLTVRIHAGLNAASVLAGLAGLMRSPFFSLTELAREKFPALTSDVELVDSHVNGIAGVTCRIACPAPAGHVHQSVADIARMMDESTLSAAAREKADAVWQVLAKAEASVH
;
A
#
# COMPACT_ATOMS: atom_id res chain seq x y z
N MET A 1 38.34 -12.51 -10.11
CA MET A 1 37.88 -11.71 -8.97
C MET A 1 36.41 -11.43 -9.17
N SER A 2 35.56 -12.13 -8.46
CA SER A 2 34.10 -11.93 -8.55
C SER A 2 33.77 -10.62 -7.86
N LEU A 3 33.36 -9.62 -8.61
CA LEU A 3 32.62 -8.46 -8.08
C LEU A 3 31.25 -8.99 -7.67
N LEU A 4 31.16 -9.55 -6.47
CA LEU A 4 29.88 -9.71 -5.80
C LEU A 4 29.35 -8.28 -5.57
N LEU A 5 28.62 -7.80 -6.56
CA LEU A 5 27.79 -6.63 -6.40
C LEU A 5 26.86 -6.97 -5.22
N ASN A 6 27.13 -6.38 -4.08
CA ASN A 6 26.30 -6.50 -2.89
C ASN A 6 24.97 -5.79 -3.17
N HIS A 7 24.12 -6.43 -3.97
CA HIS A 7 22.77 -5.94 -4.17
C HIS A 7 21.96 -6.30 -2.93
N PRO A 8 21.31 -5.34 -2.28
CA PRO A 8 20.42 -5.66 -1.18
C PRO A 8 19.29 -6.56 -1.71
N VAL A 9 19.04 -7.65 -1.00
CA VAL A 9 17.97 -8.60 -1.33
C VAL A 9 16.85 -8.43 -0.33
N LEU A 10 15.63 -8.17 -0.84
CA LEU A 10 14.42 -8.18 -0.03
C LEU A 10 13.84 -9.59 -0.03
N THR A 11 13.76 -10.20 1.14
CA THR A 11 13.10 -11.49 1.33
C THR A 11 11.74 -11.28 2.02
N VAL A 12 10.68 -11.76 1.38
CA VAL A 12 9.32 -11.75 1.94
C VAL A 12 8.94 -13.18 2.31
N ARG A 13 8.66 -13.42 3.60
CA ARG A 13 8.21 -14.74 4.10
C ARG A 13 6.73 -14.66 4.43
N ILE A 14 5.95 -15.52 3.79
CA ILE A 14 4.50 -15.57 3.92
C ILE A 14 4.13 -16.87 4.62
N HIS A 15 3.70 -16.78 5.88
CA HIS A 15 3.35 -17.94 6.68
C HIS A 15 1.85 -18.18 6.83
N ALA A 16 1.04 -17.11 6.80
CA ALA A 16 -0.38 -17.17 7.11
C ALA A 16 -1.24 -16.33 6.15
N GLY A 17 -0.81 -16.22 4.92
CA GLY A 17 -1.47 -15.39 3.91
C GLY A 17 -0.87 -14.00 3.81
N LEU A 18 -1.28 -13.27 2.79
CA LEU A 18 -0.79 -11.94 2.47
C LEU A 18 -1.96 -11.06 2.01
N ASN A 19 -1.99 -9.85 2.49
CA ASN A 19 -2.91 -8.81 1.99
C ASN A 19 -2.15 -7.48 1.79
N ALA A 20 -2.80 -6.55 1.12
CA ALA A 20 -2.19 -5.26 0.79
C ALA A 20 -1.68 -4.49 2.03
N ALA A 21 -2.45 -4.51 3.12
CA ALA A 21 -2.06 -3.83 4.36
C ALA A 21 -0.81 -4.47 5.00
N SER A 22 -0.70 -5.81 4.96
CA SER A 22 0.48 -6.52 5.47
C SER A 22 1.73 -6.23 4.66
N VAL A 23 1.62 -6.18 3.32
CA VAL A 23 2.74 -5.82 2.43
C VAL A 23 3.17 -4.38 2.69
N LEU A 24 2.21 -3.47 2.76
CA LEU A 24 2.48 -2.07 3.03
C LEU A 24 3.15 -1.87 4.40
N ALA A 25 2.65 -2.55 5.44
CA ALA A 25 3.25 -2.50 6.77
C ALA A 25 4.69 -3.02 6.77
N GLY A 26 4.95 -4.14 6.12
CA GLY A 26 6.30 -4.72 6.04
C GLY A 26 7.28 -3.80 5.32
N LEU A 27 6.92 -3.25 4.17
CA LEU A 27 7.76 -2.35 3.41
C LEU A 27 7.97 -1.01 4.13
N ALA A 28 6.90 -0.42 4.68
CA ALA A 28 6.98 0.82 5.45
C ALA A 28 7.81 0.64 6.73
N GLY A 29 7.71 -0.52 7.38
CA GLY A 29 8.51 -0.86 8.54
C GLY A 29 10.02 -0.89 8.27
N LEU A 30 10.43 -1.31 7.06
CA LEU A 30 11.83 -1.25 6.62
C LEU A 30 12.32 0.18 6.40
N MET A 31 11.44 1.09 6.04
CA MET A 31 11.75 2.51 5.80
C MET A 31 11.67 3.35 7.08
N ARG A 32 11.29 2.73 8.20
CA ARG A 32 11.01 3.44 9.45
C ARG A 32 12.20 4.25 9.92
N SER A 33 11.97 5.53 10.11
CA SER A 33 12.91 6.48 10.71
C SER A 33 12.11 7.53 11.49
N PRO A 34 12.75 8.33 12.37
CA PRO A 34 12.06 9.41 13.07
C PRO A 34 11.39 10.45 12.16
N PHE A 35 11.83 10.51 10.90
CA PHE A 35 11.34 11.45 9.89
C PHE A 35 10.37 10.81 8.88
N PHE A 36 10.06 9.52 9.01
CA PHE A 36 9.17 8.82 8.09
C PHE A 36 7.74 8.82 8.64
N SER A 37 6.81 9.32 7.83
CA SER A 37 5.38 9.23 8.09
C SER A 37 4.68 8.59 6.89
N LEU A 38 4.04 7.46 7.11
CA LEU A 38 3.28 6.78 6.07
C LEU A 38 2.06 7.59 5.64
N THR A 39 1.41 8.29 6.58
CA THR A 39 0.28 9.17 6.29
C THR A 39 0.68 10.32 5.36
N GLU A 40 1.81 10.98 5.66
CA GLU A 40 2.30 12.08 4.83
C GLU A 40 2.70 11.59 3.44
N LEU A 41 3.40 10.45 3.36
CA LEU A 41 3.75 9.84 2.08
C LEU A 41 2.50 9.49 1.25
N ALA A 42 1.49 8.89 1.88
CA ALA A 42 0.25 8.54 1.20
C ALA A 42 -0.47 9.78 0.64
N ARG A 43 -0.55 10.86 1.42
CA ARG A 43 -1.15 12.14 0.98
C ARG A 43 -0.34 12.81 -0.13
N GLU A 44 0.99 12.75 -0.04
CA GLU A 44 1.87 13.28 -1.09
C GLU A 44 1.66 12.54 -2.43
N LYS A 45 1.58 11.20 -2.37
CA LYS A 45 1.42 10.37 -3.57
C LYS A 45 0.00 10.38 -4.13
N PHE A 46 -0.99 10.51 -3.27
CA PHE A 46 -2.41 10.52 -3.62
C PHE A 46 -3.10 11.73 -3.00
N PRO A 47 -3.00 12.93 -3.60
CA PRO A 47 -3.58 14.16 -3.05
C PRO A 47 -5.09 14.09 -2.79
N ALA A 48 -5.82 13.26 -3.56
CA ALA A 48 -7.25 13.04 -3.39
C ALA A 48 -7.61 12.04 -2.27
N LEU A 49 -6.60 11.41 -1.63
CA LEU A 49 -6.84 10.44 -0.58
C LEU A 49 -7.35 11.11 0.70
N THR A 50 -8.52 10.70 1.15
CA THR A 50 -9.14 11.20 2.39
C THR A 50 -8.92 10.28 3.59
N SER A 51 -8.42 9.07 3.36
CA SER A 51 -8.12 8.09 4.39
C SER A 51 -6.79 8.39 5.08
N ASP A 52 -6.72 8.15 6.37
CA ASP A 52 -5.45 8.14 7.08
C ASP A 52 -4.85 6.74 7.02
N VAL A 53 -3.55 6.69 6.71
CA VAL A 53 -2.78 5.45 6.59
C VAL A 53 -1.63 5.51 7.58
N GLU A 54 -1.71 4.74 8.65
CA GLU A 54 -0.75 4.80 9.75
C GLU A 54 0.01 3.49 9.92
N LEU A 55 1.30 3.59 10.22
CA LEU A 55 2.11 2.47 10.68
C LEU A 55 2.07 2.43 12.20
N VAL A 56 1.60 1.33 12.76
CA VAL A 56 1.39 1.18 14.20
C VAL A 56 2.21 0.00 14.73
N ASP A 57 2.87 0.19 15.86
CA ASP A 57 3.53 -0.92 16.55
C ASP A 57 2.49 -1.94 17.03
N SER A 58 2.80 -3.20 16.86
CA SER A 58 1.91 -4.30 17.16
C SER A 58 2.68 -5.45 17.79
N HIS A 59 2.01 -6.19 18.66
CA HIS A 59 2.53 -7.42 19.24
C HIS A 59 1.51 -8.54 19.08
N VAL A 60 1.94 -9.64 18.52
CA VAL A 60 1.11 -10.85 18.38
C VAL A 60 1.85 -12.00 19.03
N ASN A 61 1.24 -12.62 20.04
CA ASN A 61 1.85 -13.71 20.80
C ASN A 61 3.28 -13.40 21.32
N GLY A 62 3.50 -12.16 21.77
CA GLY A 62 4.79 -11.71 22.27
C GLY A 62 5.82 -11.35 21.20
N ILE A 63 5.48 -11.48 19.91
CA ILE A 63 6.36 -11.09 18.81
C ILE A 63 6.04 -9.65 18.41
N ALA A 64 7.03 -8.78 18.49
CA ALA A 64 6.91 -7.39 18.06
C ALA A 64 6.91 -7.28 16.53
N GLY A 65 6.11 -6.39 16.01
CA GLY A 65 6.02 -6.10 14.59
C GLY A 65 5.33 -4.77 14.33
N VAL A 66 4.97 -4.54 13.10
CA VAL A 66 4.20 -3.37 12.67
C VAL A 66 2.97 -3.80 11.91
N THR A 67 1.92 -3.01 12.04
CA THR A 67 0.69 -3.17 11.28
C THR A 67 0.33 -1.86 10.60
N CYS A 68 -0.34 -1.94 9.46
CA CYS A 68 -0.88 -0.78 8.78
C CYS A 68 -2.36 -0.63 9.16
N ARG A 69 -2.70 0.54 9.71
CA ARG A 69 -4.08 0.92 10.01
C ARG A 69 -4.55 1.93 8.98
N ILE A 70 -5.65 1.61 8.31
CA ILE A 70 -6.29 2.49 7.35
C ILE A 70 -7.61 2.94 7.96
N ALA A 71 -7.69 4.23 8.30
CA ALA A 71 -8.91 4.83 8.80
C ALA A 71 -9.62 5.53 7.64
N CYS A 72 -10.70 4.92 7.16
CA CYS A 72 -11.57 5.56 6.19
C CYS A 72 -12.60 6.38 6.96
N PRO A 73 -12.76 7.70 6.66
CA PRO A 73 -13.88 8.44 7.20
C PRO A 73 -15.18 7.74 6.80
N ALA A 74 -16.07 7.52 7.77
CA ALA A 74 -17.35 6.90 7.50
C ALA A 74 -18.11 7.74 6.48
N PRO A 75 -18.44 7.23 5.30
CA PRO A 75 -19.20 7.98 4.34
C PRO A 75 -20.63 8.15 4.88
N ALA A 76 -21.19 9.33 4.73
CA ALA A 76 -22.61 9.55 4.89
C ALA A 76 -23.33 8.85 3.70
N GLY A 77 -23.58 7.55 3.83
CA GLY A 77 -24.16 6.72 2.77
C GLY A 77 -23.15 5.73 2.14
N HIS A 78 -23.65 4.81 1.33
CA HIS A 78 -22.82 3.91 0.54
C HIS A 78 -22.16 4.68 -0.60
N VAL A 79 -20.89 5.04 -0.44
CA VAL A 79 -20.10 5.59 -1.54
C VAL A 79 -19.48 4.43 -2.31
N HIS A 80 -20.05 4.12 -3.46
CA HIS A 80 -19.42 3.22 -4.41
C HIS A 80 -18.36 3.99 -5.19
N GLN A 81 -17.11 3.63 -5.05
CA GLN A 81 -16.07 4.12 -5.95
C GLN A 81 -16.14 3.34 -7.25
N SER A 82 -16.32 4.05 -8.34
CA SER A 82 -16.33 3.45 -9.67
C SER A 82 -14.89 3.14 -10.13
N VAL A 83 -14.76 2.26 -11.12
CA VAL A 83 -13.47 2.00 -11.80
C VAL A 83 -12.87 3.31 -12.33
N ALA A 84 -13.72 4.22 -12.83
CA ALA A 84 -13.30 5.53 -13.32
C ALA A 84 -12.76 6.44 -12.21
N ASP A 85 -13.31 6.37 -10.99
CA ASP A 85 -12.81 7.15 -9.85
C ASP A 85 -11.41 6.70 -9.44
N ILE A 86 -11.17 5.39 -9.41
CA ILE A 86 -9.86 4.84 -9.12
C ILE A 86 -8.85 5.18 -10.22
N ALA A 87 -9.24 5.06 -11.49
CA ALA A 87 -8.39 5.45 -12.62
C ALA A 87 -7.99 6.93 -12.52
N ARG A 88 -8.94 7.81 -12.22
CA ARG A 88 -8.67 9.23 -12.00
C ARG A 88 -7.69 9.45 -10.83
N MET A 89 -7.90 8.77 -9.70
CA MET A 89 -6.99 8.87 -8.55
C MET A 89 -5.57 8.45 -8.93
N MET A 90 -5.42 7.40 -9.74
CA MET A 90 -4.14 6.95 -10.25
C MET A 90 -3.51 7.98 -11.19
N ASP A 91 -4.29 8.62 -12.07
CA ASP A 91 -3.81 9.65 -12.98
C ASP A 91 -3.37 10.93 -12.26
N GLU A 92 -4.07 11.30 -11.20
CA GLU A 92 -3.76 12.45 -10.34
C GLU A 92 -2.63 12.17 -9.34
N SER A 93 -2.21 10.92 -9.20
CA SER A 93 -1.14 10.54 -8.28
C SER A 93 0.22 11.10 -8.70
N THR A 94 1.09 11.34 -7.72
CA THR A 94 2.48 11.74 -7.95
C THR A 94 3.44 10.54 -7.94
N LEU A 95 2.95 9.36 -8.24
CA LEU A 95 3.76 8.15 -8.34
C LEU A 95 4.77 8.28 -9.49
N SER A 96 5.94 7.67 -9.32
CA SER A 96 6.86 7.49 -10.44
C SER A 96 6.22 6.64 -11.55
N ALA A 97 6.70 6.79 -12.79
CA ALA A 97 6.17 6.01 -13.92
C ALA A 97 6.22 4.49 -13.63
N ALA A 98 7.33 3.99 -13.08
CA ALA A 98 7.50 2.59 -12.74
C ALA A 98 6.55 2.12 -11.63
N ALA A 99 6.30 2.96 -10.61
CA ALA A 99 5.35 2.64 -9.55
C ALA A 99 3.91 2.65 -10.07
N ARG A 100 3.57 3.61 -10.91
CA ARG A 100 2.25 3.70 -11.56
C ARG A 100 1.98 2.48 -12.43
N GLU A 101 2.91 2.09 -13.28
CA GLU A 101 2.78 0.89 -14.13
C GLU A 101 2.46 -0.37 -13.31
N LYS A 102 3.17 -0.57 -12.20
CA LYS A 102 2.91 -1.70 -11.31
C LYS A 102 1.55 -1.61 -10.61
N ALA A 103 1.19 -0.43 -10.13
CA ALA A 103 -0.10 -0.20 -9.48
C ALA A 103 -1.27 -0.41 -10.47
N ASP A 104 -1.15 0.08 -11.69
CA ASP A 104 -2.13 -0.13 -12.75
C ASP A 104 -2.28 -1.61 -13.09
N ALA A 105 -1.19 -2.35 -13.19
CA ALA A 105 -1.23 -3.79 -13.44
C ALA A 105 -1.99 -4.56 -12.35
N VAL A 106 -1.78 -4.23 -11.09
CA VAL A 106 -2.51 -4.81 -9.95
C VAL A 106 -3.99 -4.40 -10.00
N TRP A 107 -4.26 -3.12 -10.25
CA TRP A 107 -5.62 -2.60 -10.34
C TRP A 107 -6.42 -3.27 -11.46
N GLN A 108 -5.85 -3.48 -12.63
CA GLN A 108 -6.51 -4.15 -13.75
C GLN A 108 -6.96 -5.58 -13.40
N VAL A 109 -6.13 -6.31 -12.66
CA VAL A 109 -6.48 -7.66 -12.20
C VAL A 109 -7.66 -7.61 -11.23
N LEU A 110 -7.63 -6.68 -10.26
CA LEU A 110 -8.68 -6.51 -9.26
C LEU A 110 -10.00 -6.08 -9.92
N ALA A 111 -9.98 -5.07 -10.80
CA ALA A 111 -11.15 -4.57 -11.49
C ALA A 111 -11.81 -5.64 -12.37
N LYS A 112 -10.99 -6.47 -13.04
CA LYS A 112 -11.49 -7.61 -13.82
C LYS A 112 -12.14 -8.67 -12.95
N ALA A 113 -11.56 -8.96 -11.80
CA ALA A 113 -12.13 -9.92 -10.85
C ALA A 113 -13.48 -9.43 -10.31
N GLU A 114 -13.56 -8.17 -9.89
CA GLU A 114 -14.80 -7.53 -9.43
C GLU A 114 -15.88 -7.57 -10.51
N ALA A 115 -15.56 -7.19 -11.74
CA ALA A 115 -16.51 -7.22 -12.85
C ALA A 115 -17.02 -8.64 -13.19
N SER A 116 -16.29 -9.68 -12.81
CA SER A 116 -16.72 -11.06 -13.03
C SER A 116 -17.68 -11.58 -11.97
N VAL A 117 -17.77 -10.92 -10.82
CA VAL A 117 -18.64 -11.30 -9.68
C VAL A 117 -19.97 -10.55 -9.73
N HIS A 118 -19.99 -9.38 -10.31
CA HIS A 118 -21.16 -8.51 -10.48
C HIS A 118 -21.59 -8.44 -11.95
#